data_e479a3564ecaf42e7a9a03003f1f0809
#
_entry.id   e479a3564ecaf42e7a9a03003f1f0809
#
_cell.length_a   1.000
_cell.length_b   1.000
_cell.length_c   1.000
_cell.angle_alpha   90.00
_cell.angle_beta   90.00
_cell.angle_gamma   90.00
#
_symmetry.space_group_name_H-M   'P 1'
#
loop_
_entity.id
_entity.type
_entity.pdbx_description
1 polymer ?
#
loop_
_entity_poly.entity_id
_entity_poly.type
_entity_poly.pdbx_seq_one_letter_code
_entity_poly.pdbx_strand_id
1 'polypeptide(L)'
;IISVLGGSSVQIGGPAGAFIVIVYGIVERYGLANLLISTVSAGVLLFLLGWLRLGTLVRYVPVSVVIGFTNGIAVLIGLSQLRDVMGLQVEKMPADFFNQIGTLSSAIGSFNPYAFGLAMACVLGLFIWPRLWAVDSQFRRQLDSIQSISALKATSRVPAPVIALVTLSLLAWYLSLPVETIGSRFGGIPQGLPVFDLPAFSWETVKLLVVPTLTIALLGAIESLLCARVADQLSDTPKHDPNQELIAQGIANTVVPFFGGMPATGTI
;
A
#
# COMPACT_ATOMS: atom_id res chain seq x y z
N ILE A 1 -1.37 -16.68 5.21
CA ILE A 1 -0.91 -16.85 6.60
C ILE A 1 -1.80 -16.02 7.53
N ILE A 2 -1.82 -14.69 7.39
CA ILE A 2 -2.57 -13.78 8.27
C ILE A 2 -4.05 -14.15 8.33
N SER A 3 -4.71 -14.37 7.20
CA SER A 3 -6.13 -14.74 7.15
C SER A 3 -6.49 -16.07 7.83
N VAL A 4 -5.51 -16.97 7.99
CA VAL A 4 -5.74 -18.28 8.62
C VAL A 4 -5.38 -18.28 10.11
N LEU A 5 -4.34 -17.53 10.48
CA LEU A 5 -3.79 -17.48 11.83
C LEU A 5 -4.16 -16.21 12.60
N GLY A 6 -4.73 -15.21 11.94
CA GLY A 6 -5.05 -13.92 12.52
C GLY A 6 -6.08 -13.95 13.63
N GLY A 7 -6.02 -12.95 14.49
CA GLY A 7 -6.98 -12.74 15.57
C GLY A 7 -8.25 -11.99 15.14
N SER A 8 -8.30 -11.49 13.91
CA SER A 8 -9.45 -10.78 13.34
C SER A 8 -10.04 -11.56 12.17
N SER A 9 -11.37 -11.67 12.13
CA SER A 9 -12.08 -12.38 11.05
C SER A 9 -12.35 -11.53 9.80
N VAL A 10 -12.12 -10.22 9.86
CA VAL A 10 -12.44 -9.28 8.77
C VAL A 10 -11.25 -8.49 8.25
N GLN A 11 -10.10 -8.60 8.90
CA GLN A 11 -8.88 -7.89 8.51
C GLN A 11 -8.15 -8.62 7.36
N ILE A 12 -7.67 -7.85 6.40
CA ILE A 12 -6.83 -8.34 5.32
C ILE A 12 -5.37 -8.02 5.64
N GLY A 13 -4.47 -8.96 5.44
CA GLY A 13 -3.04 -8.76 5.63
C GLY A 13 -2.31 -8.60 4.31
N GLY A 14 -1.46 -7.60 4.21
CA GLY A 14 -0.66 -7.31 3.02
C GLY A 14 0.29 -6.13 3.20
N PRO A 15 1.05 -5.78 2.16
CA PRO A 15 1.84 -4.55 2.16
C PRO A 15 0.91 -3.33 2.25
N ALA A 16 1.08 -2.50 3.28
CA ALA A 16 0.27 -1.31 3.47
C ALA A 16 0.96 -0.04 2.99
N GLY A 17 0.18 0.94 2.56
CA GLY A 17 0.68 2.23 2.11
C GLY A 17 1.50 2.97 3.17
N ALA A 18 1.18 2.79 4.45
CA ALA A 18 1.94 3.37 5.57
C ALA A 18 3.40 2.88 5.63
N PHE A 19 3.67 1.67 5.15
CA PHE A 19 5.03 1.14 5.10
C PHE A 19 5.90 1.72 3.98
N ILE A 20 5.30 2.32 2.95
CA ILE A 20 6.03 2.81 1.76
C ILE A 20 7.21 3.70 2.16
N VAL A 21 6.97 4.68 3.02
CA VAL A 21 8.00 5.65 3.44
C VAL A 21 9.15 4.97 4.18
N ILE A 22 8.82 4.04 5.08
CA ILE A 22 9.81 3.32 5.91
C ILE A 22 10.58 2.32 5.06
N VAL A 23 9.88 1.51 4.26
CA VAL A 23 10.49 0.55 3.34
C VAL A 23 11.43 1.26 2.37
N TYR A 24 10.97 2.37 1.77
CA TYR A 24 11.78 3.15 0.87
C TYR A 24 13.02 3.71 1.56
N GLY A 25 12.89 4.29 2.75
CA GLY A 25 14.01 4.82 3.53
C GLY A 25 15.02 3.73 3.93
N ILE A 26 14.55 2.52 4.25
CA ILE A 26 15.43 1.39 4.56
C ILE A 26 16.15 0.91 3.29
N VAL A 27 15.43 0.74 2.19
CA VAL A 27 16.03 0.32 0.91
C VAL A 27 17.07 1.34 0.43
N GLU A 28 16.76 2.63 0.57
CA GLU A 28 17.69 3.70 0.17
C GLU A 28 19.00 3.70 0.96
N ARG A 29 18.92 3.48 2.27
CA ARG A 29 20.10 3.54 3.17
C ARG A 29 20.85 2.22 3.26
N TYR A 30 20.14 1.10 3.26
CA TYR A 30 20.68 -0.21 3.59
C TYR A 30 20.57 -1.23 2.46
N GLY A 31 19.77 -0.95 1.43
CA GLY A 31 19.53 -1.87 0.30
C GLY A 31 18.42 -2.88 0.58
N LEU A 32 17.98 -3.54 -0.51
CA LEU A 32 16.85 -4.48 -0.49
C LEU A 32 17.12 -5.72 0.39
N ALA A 33 18.32 -6.30 0.31
CA ALA A 33 18.68 -7.46 1.12
C ALA A 33 18.54 -7.18 2.63
N ASN A 34 18.96 -6.00 3.07
CA ASN A 34 18.86 -5.59 4.46
C ASN A 34 17.42 -5.26 4.89
N LEU A 35 16.55 -4.83 3.97
CA LEU A 35 15.10 -4.75 4.22
C LEU A 35 14.54 -6.13 4.53
N LEU A 36 14.88 -7.16 3.73
CA LEU A 36 14.39 -8.52 3.95
C LEU A 36 14.82 -9.06 5.32
N ILE A 37 16.10 -8.88 5.69
CA ILE A 37 16.60 -9.26 7.02
C ILE A 37 15.87 -8.51 8.14
N SER A 38 15.67 -7.19 7.99
CA SER A 38 14.92 -6.39 8.96
C SER A 38 13.48 -6.87 9.11
N THR A 39 12.87 -7.30 8.00
CA THR A 39 11.50 -7.81 8.00
C THR A 39 11.39 -9.16 8.70
N VAL A 40 12.33 -10.09 8.46
CA VAL A 40 12.40 -11.37 9.21
C VAL A 40 12.55 -11.10 10.71
N SER A 41 13.51 -10.23 11.07
CA SER A 41 13.76 -9.89 12.47
C SER A 41 12.57 -9.21 13.13
N ALA A 42 11.88 -8.31 12.40
CA ALA A 42 10.64 -7.68 12.86
C ALA A 42 9.50 -8.69 13.01
N GLY A 43 9.42 -9.67 12.12
CA GLY A 43 8.48 -10.78 12.23
C GLY A 43 8.67 -11.59 13.51
N VAL A 44 9.91 -11.93 13.84
CA VAL A 44 10.25 -12.61 15.11
C VAL A 44 9.86 -11.74 16.32
N LEU A 45 10.12 -10.43 16.28
CA LEU A 45 9.72 -9.53 17.37
C LEU A 45 8.19 -9.45 17.51
N LEU A 46 7.45 -9.33 16.41
CA LEU A 46 5.98 -9.34 16.42
C LEU A 46 5.42 -10.63 17.02
N PHE A 47 5.99 -11.78 16.62
CA PHE A 47 5.62 -13.08 17.19
C PHE A 47 5.85 -13.12 18.71
N LEU A 48 7.01 -12.67 19.18
CA LEU A 48 7.34 -12.61 20.61
C LEU A 48 6.40 -11.64 21.35
N LEU A 49 6.08 -10.47 20.79
CA LEU A 49 5.13 -9.54 21.38
C LEU A 49 3.74 -10.17 21.55
N GLY A 50 3.27 -10.91 20.55
CA GLY A 50 2.00 -11.64 20.63
C GLY A 50 2.05 -12.77 21.65
N TRP A 51 3.11 -13.58 21.65
CA TRP A 51 3.29 -14.70 22.57
C TRP A 51 3.39 -14.26 24.03
N LEU A 52 4.09 -13.16 24.29
CA LEU A 52 4.17 -12.53 25.61
C LEU A 52 2.91 -11.74 26.01
N ARG A 53 1.87 -11.75 25.16
CA ARG A 53 0.59 -11.07 25.38
C ARG A 53 0.71 -9.54 25.51
N LEU A 54 1.70 -8.97 24.82
CA LEU A 54 1.92 -7.53 24.83
C LEU A 54 1.05 -6.78 23.79
N GLY A 55 0.29 -7.49 22.93
CA GLY A 55 -0.64 -6.89 21.99
C GLY A 55 -1.68 -5.99 22.64
N THR A 56 -2.07 -6.29 23.88
CA THR A 56 -3.00 -5.46 24.64
C THR A 56 -2.43 -4.07 24.99
N LEU A 57 -1.11 -3.87 24.95
CA LEU A 57 -0.47 -2.58 25.25
C LEU A 57 -0.78 -1.53 24.18
N VAL A 58 -1.10 -1.92 22.95
CA VAL A 58 -1.45 -0.99 21.87
C VAL A 58 -2.71 -0.17 22.22
N ARG A 59 -3.57 -0.66 23.10
CA ARG A 59 -4.72 0.12 23.58
C ARG A 59 -4.33 1.43 24.31
N TYR A 60 -3.10 1.52 24.80
CA TYR A 60 -2.58 2.71 25.47
C TYR A 60 -1.96 3.73 24.49
N VAL A 61 -1.83 3.39 23.22
CA VAL A 61 -1.39 4.36 22.20
C VAL A 61 -2.49 5.41 22.02
N PRO A 62 -2.19 6.70 22.28
CA PRO A 62 -3.18 7.76 22.11
C PRO A 62 -3.66 7.85 20.67
N VAL A 63 -4.95 7.99 20.46
CA VAL A 63 -5.57 8.12 19.13
C VAL A 63 -4.98 9.32 18.37
N SER A 64 -4.61 10.39 19.05
CA SER A 64 -3.96 11.56 18.45
C SER A 64 -2.61 11.24 17.78
N VAL A 65 -1.84 10.33 18.37
CA VAL A 65 -0.56 9.87 17.76
C VAL A 65 -0.83 9.13 16.46
N VAL A 66 -1.84 8.27 16.46
CA VAL A 66 -2.25 7.51 15.27
C VAL A 66 -2.72 8.42 14.16
N ILE A 67 -3.61 9.36 14.48
CA ILE A 67 -4.13 10.34 13.51
C ILE A 67 -2.98 11.18 12.94
N GLY A 68 -2.08 11.67 13.80
CA GLY A 68 -0.92 12.46 13.37
C GLY A 68 0.00 11.67 12.45
N PHE A 69 0.28 10.41 12.79
CA PHE A 69 1.09 9.50 11.98
C PHE A 69 0.44 9.23 10.61
N THR A 70 -0.84 8.85 10.60
CA THR A 70 -1.58 8.56 9.36
C THR A 70 -1.65 9.78 8.45
N ASN A 71 -1.92 10.97 8.99
CA ASN A 71 -1.95 12.20 8.23
C ASN A 71 -0.57 12.57 7.68
N GLY A 72 0.50 12.38 8.46
CA GLY A 72 1.88 12.59 8.01
C GLY A 72 2.24 11.69 6.83
N ILE A 73 1.90 10.41 6.92
CA ILE A 73 2.11 9.46 5.82
C ILE A 73 1.27 9.84 4.59
N ALA A 74 0.01 10.21 4.76
CA ALA A 74 -0.85 10.63 3.66
C ALA A 74 -0.25 11.82 2.89
N VAL A 75 0.31 12.79 3.60
CA VAL A 75 1.01 13.93 2.99
C VAL A 75 2.25 13.49 2.22
N LEU A 76 3.08 12.62 2.79
CA LEU A 76 4.28 12.10 2.13
C LEU A 76 3.94 11.27 0.87
N ILE A 77 2.93 10.42 0.96
CA ILE A 77 2.45 9.66 -0.21
C ILE A 77 1.91 10.61 -1.26
N GLY A 78 1.06 11.57 -0.88
CA GLY A 78 0.52 12.55 -1.81
C GLY A 78 1.63 13.32 -2.52
N LEU A 79 2.65 13.76 -1.79
CA LEU A 79 3.79 14.47 -2.34
C LEU A 79 4.59 13.60 -3.33
N SER A 80 4.83 12.33 -2.98
CA SER A 80 5.52 11.40 -3.88
C SER A 80 4.75 11.11 -5.17
N GLN A 81 3.41 11.11 -5.11
CA GLN A 81 2.56 10.90 -6.29
C GLN A 81 2.53 12.11 -7.23
N LEU A 82 2.84 13.33 -6.75
CA LEU A 82 2.91 14.53 -7.61
C LEU A 82 3.90 14.35 -8.75
N ARG A 83 5.01 13.63 -8.54
CA ARG A 83 5.93 13.25 -9.59
C ARG A 83 5.22 12.56 -10.77
N ASP A 84 4.46 11.53 -10.46
CA ASP A 84 3.81 10.69 -11.47
C ASP A 84 2.59 11.39 -12.08
N VAL A 85 1.83 12.14 -11.28
CA VAL A 85 0.70 12.97 -11.73
C VAL A 85 1.17 14.04 -12.72
N MET A 86 2.28 14.71 -12.43
CA MET A 86 2.82 15.76 -13.29
C MET A 86 3.76 15.19 -14.38
N GLY A 87 4.06 13.89 -14.35
CA GLY A 87 4.97 13.23 -15.29
C GLY A 87 6.39 13.77 -15.23
N LEU A 88 6.87 14.14 -14.03
CA LEU A 88 8.20 14.74 -13.85
C LEU A 88 9.29 13.66 -13.99
N GLN A 89 10.36 14.01 -14.70
CA GLN A 89 11.53 13.14 -14.85
C GLN A 89 12.43 13.26 -13.62
N VAL A 90 12.21 12.37 -12.65
CA VAL A 90 13.00 12.24 -11.44
C VAL A 90 13.45 10.79 -11.32
N GLU A 91 14.74 10.52 -11.40
CA GLU A 91 15.26 9.14 -11.33
C GLU A 91 14.94 8.51 -9.96
N LYS A 92 15.21 9.24 -8.89
CA LYS A 92 15.05 8.75 -7.53
C LYS A 92 14.39 9.81 -6.65
N MET A 93 13.24 9.48 -6.07
CA MET A 93 12.55 10.37 -5.12
C MET A 93 13.16 10.17 -3.74
N PRO A 94 13.60 11.22 -3.03
CA PRO A 94 14.06 11.11 -1.64
C PRO A 94 12.97 10.63 -0.69
N ALA A 95 13.35 9.98 0.42
CA ALA A 95 12.40 9.58 1.46
C ALA A 95 11.97 10.76 2.37
N ASP A 96 12.80 11.78 2.47
CA ASP A 96 12.59 12.94 3.33
C ASP A 96 11.69 13.99 2.71
N PHE A 97 10.76 14.54 3.52
CA PHE A 97 9.74 15.50 3.09
C PHE A 97 10.31 16.74 2.41
N PHE A 98 11.29 17.40 3.01
CA PHE A 98 11.86 18.63 2.47
C PHE A 98 12.66 18.40 1.19
N ASN A 99 13.39 17.28 1.15
CA ASN A 99 14.13 16.88 -0.03
C ASN A 99 13.19 16.48 -1.18
N GLN A 100 12.03 15.89 -0.90
CA GLN A 100 10.99 15.65 -1.91
C GLN A 100 10.50 16.95 -2.54
N ILE A 101 10.19 17.98 -1.74
CA ILE A 101 9.77 19.30 -2.26
C ILE A 101 10.88 19.91 -3.11
N GLY A 102 12.12 19.87 -2.65
CA GLY A 102 13.28 20.37 -3.41
C GLY A 102 13.43 19.68 -4.76
N THR A 103 13.35 18.34 -4.76
CA THR A 103 13.46 17.53 -5.98
C THR A 103 12.31 17.80 -6.95
N LEU A 104 11.07 17.89 -6.48
CA LEU A 104 9.92 18.21 -7.31
C LEU A 104 10.02 19.60 -7.91
N SER A 105 10.42 20.59 -7.10
CA SER A 105 10.58 21.95 -7.59
C SER A 105 11.67 22.10 -8.64
N SER A 106 12.79 21.39 -8.49
CA SER A 106 13.87 21.40 -9.49
C SER A 106 13.49 20.68 -10.79
N ALA A 107 12.61 19.67 -10.70
CA ALA A 107 12.17 18.88 -11.85
C ALA A 107 10.95 19.45 -12.57
N ILE A 108 10.37 20.58 -12.11
CA ILE A 108 9.12 21.14 -12.66
C ILE A 108 9.21 21.48 -14.16
N GLY A 109 10.41 21.77 -14.64
CA GLY A 109 10.68 22.01 -16.06
C GLY A 109 10.47 20.79 -16.96
N SER A 110 10.41 19.58 -16.40
CA SER A 110 10.14 18.33 -17.13
C SER A 110 8.66 17.93 -17.16
N PHE A 111 7.75 18.86 -16.86
CA PHE A 111 6.30 18.62 -16.82
C PHE A 111 5.79 17.98 -18.10
N ASN A 112 5.02 16.88 -17.94
CA ASN A 112 4.42 16.17 -19.05
C ASN A 112 2.91 16.35 -19.08
N PRO A 113 2.35 17.12 -20.04
CA PRO A 113 0.91 17.38 -20.11
C PRO A 113 0.07 16.14 -20.39
N TYR A 114 0.63 15.11 -21.04
CA TYR A 114 -0.08 13.84 -21.31
C TYR A 114 -0.26 13.03 -20.02
N ALA A 115 0.77 12.94 -19.18
CA ALA A 115 0.69 12.29 -17.89
C ALA A 115 -0.32 13.02 -16.98
N PHE A 116 -0.23 14.33 -16.91
CA PHE A 116 -1.18 15.15 -16.16
C PHE A 116 -2.61 15.01 -16.66
N GLY A 117 -2.83 15.01 -17.97
CA GLY A 117 -4.15 14.77 -18.58
C GLY A 117 -4.74 13.41 -18.23
N LEU A 118 -3.93 12.34 -18.27
CA LEU A 118 -4.35 11.00 -17.84
C LEU A 118 -4.68 10.94 -16.35
N ALA A 119 -3.86 11.60 -15.51
CA ALA A 119 -4.12 11.66 -14.07
C ALA A 119 -5.42 12.40 -13.76
N MET A 120 -5.67 13.55 -14.42
CA MET A 120 -6.93 14.28 -14.28
C MET A 120 -8.13 13.47 -14.80
N ALA A 121 -8.01 12.81 -15.93
CA ALA A 121 -9.04 11.92 -16.45
C ALA A 121 -9.34 10.75 -15.49
N CYS A 122 -8.31 10.19 -14.85
CA CYS A 122 -8.46 9.18 -13.82
C CYS A 122 -9.26 9.72 -12.62
N VAL A 123 -8.82 10.83 -12.04
CA VAL A 123 -9.50 11.46 -10.89
C VAL A 123 -10.95 11.79 -11.22
N LEU A 124 -11.20 12.42 -12.36
CA LEU A 124 -12.56 12.74 -12.80
C LEU A 124 -13.39 11.47 -13.01
N GLY A 125 -12.81 10.43 -13.63
CA GLY A 125 -13.46 9.14 -13.81
C GLY A 125 -13.87 8.50 -12.50
N LEU A 126 -12.99 8.52 -11.50
CA LEU A 126 -13.28 7.98 -10.16
C LEU A 126 -14.41 8.73 -9.45
N PHE A 127 -14.55 10.04 -9.65
CA PHE A 127 -15.66 10.83 -9.09
C PHE A 127 -16.96 10.69 -9.88
N ILE A 128 -16.86 10.60 -11.20
CA ILE A 128 -18.05 10.57 -12.08
C ILE A 128 -18.67 9.17 -12.11
N TRP A 129 -17.85 8.11 -12.15
CA TRP A 129 -18.32 6.74 -12.29
C TRP A 129 -19.37 6.32 -11.24
N PRO A 130 -19.14 6.50 -9.92
CA PRO A 130 -20.16 6.16 -8.93
C PRO A 130 -21.43 6.99 -9.06
N ARG A 131 -21.30 8.26 -9.48
CA ARG A 131 -22.45 9.15 -9.68
C ARG A 131 -23.31 8.75 -10.86
N LEU A 132 -22.71 8.28 -11.96
CA LEU A 132 -23.44 7.76 -13.11
C LEU A 132 -24.30 6.54 -12.75
N TRP A 133 -23.77 5.68 -11.87
CA TRP A 133 -24.45 4.45 -11.44
C TRP A 133 -25.28 4.59 -10.17
N ALA A 134 -25.36 5.77 -9.58
CA ALA A 134 -26.24 6.03 -8.44
C ALA A 134 -27.71 5.72 -8.78
N VAL A 135 -28.47 5.24 -7.78
CA VAL A 135 -29.86 4.81 -7.96
C VAL A 135 -30.73 5.93 -8.56
N ASP A 136 -30.46 7.19 -8.17
CA ASP A 136 -31.21 8.37 -8.61
C ASP A 136 -30.65 9.03 -9.88
N SER A 137 -29.62 8.45 -10.49
CA SER A 137 -28.98 9.00 -11.69
C SER A 137 -29.90 8.93 -12.90
N GLN A 138 -30.02 10.06 -13.62
CA GLN A 138 -30.75 10.11 -14.89
C GLN A 138 -30.17 9.14 -15.93
N PHE A 139 -28.84 8.98 -15.95
CA PHE A 139 -28.12 8.08 -16.83
C PHE A 139 -28.57 6.63 -16.61
N ARG A 140 -28.66 6.19 -15.36
CA ARG A 140 -29.13 4.84 -15.01
C ARG A 140 -30.58 4.64 -15.41
N ARG A 141 -31.47 5.64 -15.19
CA ARG A 141 -32.88 5.59 -15.58
C ARG A 141 -33.05 5.48 -17.10
N GLN A 142 -32.27 6.20 -17.88
CA GLN A 142 -32.26 6.11 -19.34
C GLN A 142 -31.78 4.74 -19.83
N LEU A 143 -30.71 4.20 -19.22
CA LEU A 143 -30.23 2.86 -19.55
C LEU A 143 -31.20 1.74 -19.15
N ASP A 144 -31.98 1.92 -18.09
CA ASP A 144 -32.99 0.96 -17.66
C ASP A 144 -34.15 0.90 -18.63
N SER A 145 -34.40 1.96 -19.41
CA SER A 145 -35.42 1.98 -20.46
C SER A 145 -35.00 1.27 -21.76
N ILE A 146 -33.69 1.03 -21.95
CA ILE A 146 -33.13 0.38 -23.14
C ILE A 146 -32.79 -1.08 -22.81
N GLN A 147 -33.66 -2.01 -23.18
CA GLN A 147 -33.55 -3.45 -22.89
C GLN A 147 -32.27 -4.13 -23.47
N SER A 148 -31.60 -3.50 -24.43
CA SER A 148 -30.50 -4.12 -25.21
C SER A 148 -29.09 -4.02 -24.60
N ILE A 149 -28.89 -3.36 -23.44
CA ILE A 149 -27.54 -3.08 -22.94
C ILE A 149 -27.27 -3.77 -21.59
N SER A 150 -27.52 -5.09 -21.53
CA SER A 150 -27.24 -5.90 -20.34
C SER A 150 -25.74 -5.91 -19.98
N ALA A 151 -24.85 -5.89 -20.97
CA ALA A 151 -23.39 -5.83 -20.77
C ALA A 151 -22.96 -4.53 -20.09
N LEU A 152 -23.55 -3.39 -20.44
CA LEU A 152 -23.22 -2.10 -19.83
C LEU A 152 -23.69 -2.03 -18.36
N LYS A 153 -24.83 -2.67 -18.05
CA LYS A 153 -25.32 -2.81 -16.67
C LYS A 153 -24.38 -3.67 -15.81
N ALA A 154 -23.73 -4.66 -16.40
CA ALA A 154 -22.74 -5.47 -15.69
C ALA A 154 -21.52 -4.65 -15.25
N THR A 155 -21.15 -3.58 -15.98
CA THR A 155 -20.03 -2.70 -15.61
C THR A 155 -20.30 -1.91 -14.33
N SER A 156 -21.55 -1.71 -13.94
CA SER A 156 -21.91 -1.05 -12.67
C SER A 156 -21.39 -1.80 -11.43
N ARG A 157 -21.16 -3.12 -11.58
CA ARG A 157 -20.61 -3.97 -10.50
C ARG A 157 -19.10 -3.88 -10.40
N VAL A 158 -18.42 -3.33 -11.41
CA VAL A 158 -16.97 -3.22 -11.43
C VAL A 158 -16.55 -1.95 -10.70
N PRO A 159 -15.61 -2.03 -9.74
CA PRO A 159 -15.11 -0.85 -9.04
C PRO A 159 -14.51 0.17 -10.00
N ALA A 160 -14.81 1.45 -9.78
CA ALA A 160 -14.30 2.55 -10.60
C ALA A 160 -12.77 2.51 -10.84
N PRO A 161 -11.91 2.19 -9.84
CA PRO A 161 -10.47 2.09 -10.04
C PRO A 161 -10.07 1.06 -11.10
N VAL A 162 -10.75 -0.08 -11.15
CA VAL A 162 -10.45 -1.14 -12.14
C VAL A 162 -10.76 -0.66 -13.55
N ILE A 163 -11.89 0.02 -13.73
CA ILE A 163 -12.29 0.58 -15.03
C ILE A 163 -11.30 1.68 -15.46
N ALA A 164 -10.95 2.60 -14.54
CA ALA A 164 -9.97 3.63 -14.83
C ALA A 164 -8.61 3.03 -15.24
N LEU A 165 -8.13 2.03 -14.50
CA LEU A 165 -6.88 1.33 -14.79
C LEU A 165 -6.89 0.74 -16.21
N VAL A 166 -7.92 -0.03 -16.55
CA VAL A 166 -8.00 -0.70 -17.85
C VAL A 166 -8.17 0.31 -18.99
N THR A 167 -9.13 1.24 -18.86
CA THR A 167 -9.46 2.18 -19.93
C THR A 167 -8.33 3.16 -20.21
N LEU A 168 -7.69 3.73 -19.17
CA LEU A 168 -6.60 4.70 -19.35
C LEU A 168 -5.31 4.02 -19.82
N SER A 169 -5.04 2.79 -19.36
CA SER A 169 -3.89 2.03 -19.87
C SER A 169 -4.05 1.68 -21.34
N LEU A 170 -5.24 1.23 -21.75
CA LEU A 170 -5.55 0.97 -23.16
C LEU A 170 -5.49 2.24 -24.02
N LEU A 171 -6.01 3.36 -23.48
CA LEU A 171 -5.95 4.66 -24.16
C LEU A 171 -4.50 5.12 -24.37
N ALA A 172 -3.69 5.04 -23.32
CA ALA A 172 -2.28 5.42 -23.38
C ALA A 172 -1.52 4.55 -24.39
N TRP A 173 -1.78 3.24 -24.41
CA TRP A 173 -1.20 2.30 -25.38
C TRP A 173 -1.67 2.58 -26.82
N TYR A 174 -2.98 2.73 -27.03
CA TYR A 174 -3.57 2.95 -28.37
C TYR A 174 -3.09 4.25 -29.00
N LEU A 175 -3.01 5.33 -28.23
CA LEU A 175 -2.55 6.64 -28.68
C LEU A 175 -1.03 6.78 -28.62
N SER A 176 -0.30 5.74 -28.19
CA SER A 176 1.15 5.77 -28.02
C SER A 176 1.64 7.00 -27.27
N LEU A 177 0.96 7.35 -26.17
CA LEU A 177 1.26 8.55 -25.41
C LEU A 177 2.68 8.48 -24.82
N PRO A 178 3.44 9.58 -24.83
CA PRO A 178 4.78 9.64 -24.25
C PRO A 178 4.71 9.75 -22.72
N VAL A 179 4.28 8.69 -22.05
CA VAL A 179 4.14 8.59 -20.59
C VAL A 179 4.95 7.40 -20.07
N GLU A 180 5.43 7.51 -18.84
CA GLU A 180 6.08 6.38 -18.17
C GLU A 180 5.08 5.26 -17.93
N THR A 181 5.50 4.03 -18.21
CA THR A 181 4.74 2.81 -17.96
C THR A 181 5.49 1.94 -16.96
N ILE A 182 4.81 0.95 -16.38
CA ILE A 182 5.46 -0.06 -15.52
C ILE A 182 6.59 -0.76 -16.28
N GLY A 183 6.37 -1.03 -17.57
CA GLY A 183 7.39 -1.65 -18.42
C GLY A 183 8.62 -0.78 -18.62
N SER A 184 8.45 0.52 -18.91
CA SER A 184 9.57 1.44 -19.17
C SER A 184 10.36 1.75 -17.89
N ARG A 185 9.69 1.80 -16.74
CA ARG A 185 10.30 2.22 -15.47
C ARG A 185 10.89 1.06 -14.66
N PHE A 186 10.25 -0.10 -14.67
CA PHE A 186 10.63 -1.25 -13.85
C PHE A 186 11.05 -2.49 -14.65
N GLY A 187 11.15 -2.38 -15.97
CA GLY A 187 11.52 -3.51 -16.84
C GLY A 187 10.39 -4.53 -17.05
N GLY A 188 9.17 -4.22 -16.62
CA GLY A 188 8.00 -5.08 -16.76
C GLY A 188 7.62 -5.84 -15.48
N ILE A 189 6.61 -6.70 -15.62
CA ILE A 189 6.14 -7.55 -14.52
C ILE A 189 6.95 -8.86 -14.55
N PRO A 190 7.52 -9.31 -13.42
CA PRO A 190 8.21 -10.60 -13.35
C PRO A 190 7.31 -11.74 -13.84
N GLN A 191 7.82 -12.57 -14.75
CA GLN A 191 7.05 -13.65 -15.37
C GLN A 191 7.13 -14.97 -14.58
N GLY A 192 8.01 -15.03 -13.57
CA GLY A 192 8.20 -16.21 -12.73
C GLY A 192 7.57 -16.05 -11.35
N LEU A 193 7.27 -17.19 -10.72
CA LEU A 193 6.94 -17.20 -9.30
C LEU A 193 8.18 -16.82 -8.47
N PRO A 194 8.00 -16.16 -7.32
CA PRO A 194 9.11 -15.86 -6.43
C PRO A 194 9.88 -17.14 -6.05
N VAL A 195 11.18 -17.09 -6.19
CA VAL A 195 12.06 -18.19 -5.79
C VAL A 195 12.39 -18.02 -4.31
N PHE A 196 12.41 -19.15 -3.58
CA PHE A 196 12.86 -19.16 -2.19
C PHE A 196 14.35 -18.81 -2.15
N ASP A 197 14.68 -17.74 -1.44
CA ASP A 197 16.05 -17.29 -1.24
C ASP A 197 16.31 -17.01 0.24
N LEU A 198 17.50 -17.37 0.71
CA LEU A 198 17.93 -17.14 2.09
C LEU A 198 18.76 -15.85 2.11
N PRO A 199 18.28 -14.77 2.73
CA PRO A 199 19.09 -13.58 2.89
C PRO A 199 20.39 -13.92 3.68
N ALA A 200 21.52 -13.40 3.21
CA ALA A 200 22.80 -13.60 3.91
C ALA A 200 22.76 -12.93 5.29
N PHE A 201 22.75 -13.75 6.32
CA PHE A 201 22.61 -13.31 7.72
C PHE A 201 23.98 -13.20 8.39
N SER A 202 24.32 -12.02 8.93
CA SER A 202 25.51 -11.83 9.76
C SER A 202 25.14 -11.09 11.06
N TRP A 203 25.91 -11.32 12.12
CA TRP A 203 25.68 -10.67 13.41
C TRP A 203 25.92 -9.15 13.34
N GLU A 204 26.85 -8.72 12.51
CA GLU A 204 27.12 -7.28 12.26
C GLU A 204 25.94 -6.63 11.56
N THR A 205 25.37 -7.29 10.56
CA THR A 205 24.17 -6.83 9.86
C THR A 205 23.00 -6.68 10.83
N VAL A 206 22.79 -7.62 11.74
CA VAL A 206 21.71 -7.54 12.74
C VAL A 206 21.86 -6.30 13.62
N LYS A 207 23.09 -6.03 14.12
CA LYS A 207 23.35 -4.82 14.94
C LYS A 207 23.04 -3.53 14.17
N LEU A 208 23.43 -3.46 12.90
CA LEU A 208 23.17 -2.31 12.03
C LEU A 208 21.67 -2.10 11.82
N LEU A 209 20.91 -3.19 11.76
CA LEU A 209 19.50 -3.19 11.41
C LEU A 209 18.54 -3.13 12.63
N VAL A 210 19.05 -2.93 13.85
CA VAL A 210 18.20 -2.84 15.05
C VAL A 210 17.13 -1.77 14.92
N VAL A 211 17.50 -0.55 14.49
CA VAL A 211 16.54 0.55 14.33
C VAL A 211 15.51 0.27 13.23
N PRO A 212 15.89 -0.12 12.00
CA PRO A 212 14.95 -0.56 10.98
C PRO A 212 14.01 -1.66 11.47
N THR A 213 14.54 -2.69 12.12
CA THR A 213 13.76 -3.82 12.64
C THR A 213 12.72 -3.38 13.67
N LEU A 214 13.11 -2.58 14.65
CA LEU A 214 12.19 -2.03 15.65
C LEU A 214 11.13 -1.15 15.01
N THR A 215 11.50 -0.34 14.02
CA THR A 215 10.56 0.53 13.30
C THR A 215 9.49 -0.29 12.57
N ILE A 216 9.90 -1.32 11.83
CA ILE A 216 8.97 -2.22 11.13
C ILE A 216 8.06 -2.94 12.14
N ALA A 217 8.63 -3.50 13.21
CA ALA A 217 7.87 -4.25 14.20
C ALA A 217 6.86 -3.38 14.95
N LEU A 218 7.27 -2.22 15.46
CA LEU A 218 6.38 -1.31 16.19
C LEU A 218 5.29 -0.74 15.29
N LEU A 219 5.67 -0.30 14.09
CA LEU A 219 4.69 0.22 13.15
C LEU A 219 3.71 -0.86 12.73
N GLY A 220 4.19 -2.06 12.39
CA GLY A 220 3.34 -3.20 12.02
C GLY A 220 2.39 -3.59 13.14
N ALA A 221 2.85 -3.62 14.40
CA ALA A 221 2.00 -3.89 15.54
C ALA A 221 0.90 -2.83 15.70
N ILE A 222 1.28 -1.54 15.68
CA ILE A 222 0.36 -0.43 15.86
C ILE A 222 -0.67 -0.42 14.74
N GLU A 223 -0.24 -0.47 13.49
CA GLU A 223 -1.11 -0.39 12.32
C GLU A 223 -2.08 -1.57 12.26
N SER A 224 -1.58 -2.81 12.40
CA SER A 224 -2.42 -4.00 12.38
C SER A 224 -3.48 -3.99 13.48
N LEU A 225 -3.10 -3.68 14.73
CA LEU A 225 -4.04 -3.69 15.85
C LEU A 225 -5.01 -2.51 15.81
N LEU A 226 -4.63 -1.37 15.22
CA LEU A 226 -5.55 -0.27 15.00
C LEU A 226 -6.56 -0.58 13.91
N CYS A 227 -6.10 -1.15 12.79
CA CYS A 227 -6.98 -1.62 11.73
C CYS A 227 -7.97 -2.67 12.26
N ALA A 228 -7.50 -3.66 13.04
CA ALA A 228 -8.37 -4.65 13.66
C ALA A 228 -9.43 -4.00 14.58
N ARG A 229 -9.04 -2.98 15.34
CA ARG A 229 -9.97 -2.24 16.22
C ARG A 229 -11.01 -1.46 15.44
N VAL A 230 -10.64 -0.83 14.32
CA VAL A 230 -11.60 -0.14 13.45
C VAL A 230 -12.53 -1.16 12.78
N ALA A 231 -12.00 -2.28 12.34
CA ALA A 231 -12.78 -3.39 11.77
C ALA A 231 -13.83 -3.94 12.76
N ASP A 232 -13.49 -4.04 14.04
CA ASP A 232 -14.43 -4.41 15.12
C ASP A 232 -15.60 -3.43 15.28
N GLN A 233 -15.41 -2.17 14.89
CA GLN A 233 -16.47 -1.15 14.97
C GLN A 233 -17.35 -1.11 13.73
N LEU A 234 -16.84 -1.64 12.61
CA LEU A 234 -17.51 -1.65 11.31
C LEU A 234 -18.24 -2.96 11.02
N SER A 235 -18.03 -3.98 11.84
CA SER A 235 -18.60 -5.32 11.65
C SER A 235 -19.27 -5.85 12.92
N ASP A 236 -20.29 -6.68 12.76
CA ASP A 236 -20.97 -7.38 13.84
C ASP A 236 -20.28 -8.71 14.20
N THR A 237 -19.00 -8.88 13.84
CA THR A 237 -18.21 -10.07 14.14
C THR A 237 -17.62 -10.02 15.55
N PRO A 238 -17.20 -11.16 16.12
CA PRO A 238 -16.49 -11.17 17.39
C PRO A 238 -15.27 -10.26 17.36
N LYS A 239 -15.01 -9.57 18.48
CA LYS A 239 -13.84 -8.69 18.61
C LYS A 239 -12.54 -9.47 18.37
N HIS A 240 -11.57 -8.81 17.76
CA HIS A 240 -10.26 -9.40 17.48
C HIS A 240 -9.49 -9.75 18.75
N ASP A 241 -8.66 -10.81 18.68
CA ASP A 241 -7.63 -11.09 19.68
C ASP A 241 -6.32 -10.40 19.25
N PRO A 242 -5.88 -9.34 19.99
CA PRO A 242 -4.69 -8.58 19.62
C PRO A 242 -3.40 -9.39 19.68
N ASN A 243 -3.33 -10.39 20.56
CA ASN A 243 -2.13 -11.21 20.70
C ASN A 243 -2.02 -12.24 19.57
N GLN A 244 -3.16 -12.86 19.25
CA GLN A 244 -3.22 -13.78 18.11
C GLN A 244 -2.94 -13.06 16.79
N GLU A 245 -3.42 -11.82 16.64
CA GLU A 245 -3.13 -11.01 15.47
C GLU A 245 -1.62 -10.73 15.32
N LEU A 246 -0.93 -10.34 16.41
CA LEU A 246 0.52 -10.14 16.37
C LEU A 246 1.30 -11.42 16.08
N ILE A 247 0.85 -12.57 16.58
CA ILE A 247 1.45 -13.87 16.26
C ILE A 247 1.36 -14.12 14.76
N ALA A 248 0.18 -13.93 14.18
CA ALA A 248 -0.04 -14.16 12.75
C ALA A 248 0.78 -13.22 11.87
N GLN A 249 0.84 -11.93 12.23
CA GLN A 249 1.67 -10.93 11.57
C GLN A 249 3.16 -11.28 11.70
N GLY A 250 3.57 -11.77 12.87
CA GLY A 250 4.93 -12.20 13.14
C GLY A 250 5.33 -13.37 12.24
N ILE A 251 4.51 -14.40 12.15
CA ILE A 251 4.75 -15.56 11.27
C ILE A 251 4.80 -15.11 9.80
N ALA A 252 3.86 -14.26 9.38
CA ALA A 252 3.81 -13.77 8.00
C ALA A 252 5.09 -13.01 7.64
N ASN A 253 5.50 -12.05 8.46
CA ASN A 253 6.69 -11.23 8.22
C ASN A 253 8.00 -12.01 8.37
N THR A 254 7.99 -13.15 9.08
CA THR A 254 9.14 -14.07 9.11
C THR A 254 9.25 -14.87 7.82
N VAL A 255 8.13 -15.26 7.22
CA VAL A 255 8.10 -16.17 6.05
C VAL A 255 8.22 -15.41 4.72
N VAL A 256 7.52 -14.28 4.58
CA VAL A 256 7.40 -13.53 3.31
C VAL A 256 8.75 -13.09 2.71
N PRO A 257 9.76 -12.65 3.49
CA PRO A 257 11.05 -12.23 2.92
C PRO A 257 11.82 -13.34 2.20
N PHE A 258 11.63 -14.60 2.58
CA PHE A 258 12.26 -15.72 1.88
C PHE A 258 11.74 -15.92 0.45
N PHE A 259 10.64 -15.29 0.12
CA PHE A 259 10.07 -15.22 -1.23
C PHE A 259 10.21 -13.83 -1.85
N GLY A 260 11.14 -13.01 -1.34
CA GLY A 260 11.37 -11.65 -1.84
C GLY A 260 10.22 -10.65 -1.54
N GLY A 261 9.31 -11.00 -0.63
CA GLY A 261 8.16 -10.15 -0.30
C GLY A 261 8.50 -9.05 0.70
N MET A 262 7.76 -7.94 0.62
CA MET A 262 7.88 -6.78 1.51
C MET A 262 7.17 -7.00 2.85
N PRO A 263 7.49 -6.17 3.88
CA PRO A 263 6.78 -6.21 5.15
C PRO A 263 5.26 -6.07 4.95
N ALA A 264 4.52 -6.92 5.64
CA ALA A 264 3.07 -6.95 5.62
C ALA A 264 2.50 -6.52 6.98
N THR A 265 1.35 -5.88 6.95
CA THR A 265 0.55 -5.54 8.13
C THR A 265 -0.92 -5.76 7.84
N GLY A 266 -1.76 -5.63 8.86
CA GLY A 266 -3.19 -5.66 8.67
C GLY A 266 -3.71 -4.38 8.04
N THR A 267 -4.65 -4.52 7.12
CA THR A 267 -5.37 -3.41 6.49
C THR A 267 -6.88 -3.69 6.51
N ILE A 268 -7.67 -2.67 6.31
CA ILE A 268 -9.13 -2.77 6.23
C ILE A 268 -9.55 -2.50 4.79
#